data_79bcf2561e3dbbd6582d04d67366e151
#
_entry.id   79bcf2561e3dbbd6582d04d67366e151
#
_cell.length_a   1.000
_cell.length_b   1.000
_cell.length_c   1.000
_cell.angle_alpha   90.00
_cell.angle_beta   90.00
_cell.angle_gamma   90.00
#
_symmetry.space_group_name_H-M   'P 1'
#
loop_
_entity.id
_entity.type
_entity.pdbx_description
1 polymer ?
#
loop_
_entity_poly.entity_id
_entity_poly.type
_entity_poly.pdbx_seq_one_letter_code
_entity_poly.pdbx_strand_id
1 'polypeptide(L)'
;MASFIIEGGRRLTGEIVPQGAKNEALQVICATLLTSEPVRIKNIPDISDVNNQIRLLEDVGVKVTRNAPGDFTFQADEVNMEYVQSDEFLARCTKLRGSVMLIGPMIARFGRAMVAKPGGDKIGRRRLDTHFLGIQKLGAKFDYDIRGGVYED
;
A
#
# COMPACT_ATOMS: atom_id res chain seq x y z
N MET A 1 26.92 -6.59 7.80
CA MET A 1 25.69 -7.40 8.05
C MET A 1 25.43 -7.39 9.54
N ALA A 2 24.18 -7.16 9.96
CA ALA A 2 23.79 -7.38 11.35
C ALA A 2 23.58 -8.88 11.58
N SER A 3 24.05 -9.41 12.70
CA SER A 3 23.84 -10.80 13.09
C SER A 3 23.18 -10.85 14.46
N PHE A 4 22.33 -11.87 14.66
CA PHE A 4 21.74 -12.16 15.97
C PHE A 4 22.48 -13.34 16.57
N ILE A 5 22.87 -13.21 17.85
CA ILE A 5 23.40 -14.32 18.66
C ILE A 5 22.30 -14.74 19.61
N ILE A 6 21.86 -15.98 19.51
CA ILE A 6 20.74 -16.51 20.31
C ILE A 6 21.27 -17.61 21.21
N GLU A 7 21.16 -17.40 22.52
CA GLU A 7 21.45 -18.42 23.53
C GLU A 7 20.13 -19.04 24.00
N GLY A 8 19.98 -20.34 23.80
CA GLY A 8 18.81 -21.12 24.22
C GLY A 8 18.97 -21.68 25.64
N GLY A 9 18.06 -22.61 26.02
CA GLY A 9 18.13 -23.37 27.27
C GLY A 9 17.52 -22.68 28.50
N ARG A 10 16.97 -21.48 28.37
CA ARG A 10 16.24 -20.76 29.45
C ARG A 10 14.74 -20.82 29.26
N ARG A 11 14.00 -21.04 30.34
CA ARG A 11 12.54 -20.92 30.32
C ARG A 11 12.16 -19.45 30.18
N LEU A 12 11.38 -19.14 29.15
CA LEU A 12 10.84 -17.81 28.93
C LEU A 12 9.55 -17.63 29.74
N THR A 13 9.44 -16.48 30.42
CA THR A 13 8.23 -16.06 31.13
C THR A 13 8.02 -14.57 30.86
N GLY A 14 6.76 -14.17 30.68
CA GLY A 14 6.40 -12.77 30.41
C GLY A 14 5.20 -12.66 29.50
N GLU A 15 4.83 -11.44 29.19
CA GLU A 15 3.73 -11.08 28.30
C GLU A 15 4.28 -10.42 27.03
N ILE A 16 3.75 -10.80 25.88
CA ILE A 16 4.06 -10.18 24.59
C ILE A 16 2.78 -9.58 24.04
N VAL A 17 2.81 -8.27 23.81
CA VAL A 17 1.72 -7.57 23.13
C VAL A 17 2.08 -7.46 21.65
N PRO A 18 1.35 -8.16 20.74
CA PRO A 18 1.64 -8.10 19.32
C PRO A 18 1.28 -6.74 18.75
N GLN A 19 2.07 -6.27 17.79
CA GLN A 19 1.73 -5.10 16.98
C GLN A 19 0.70 -5.47 15.92
N GLY A 20 0.08 -4.45 15.30
CA GLY A 20 -0.80 -4.64 14.17
C GLY A 20 -0.12 -5.36 12.99
N ALA A 21 -0.92 -6.08 12.20
CA ALA A 21 -0.41 -6.85 11.07
C ALA A 21 -0.01 -5.92 9.90
N LYS A 22 1.23 -6.04 9.42
CA LYS A 22 1.74 -5.26 8.28
C LYS A 22 0.85 -5.38 7.04
N ASN A 23 0.52 -6.61 6.66
CA ASN A 23 -0.21 -6.84 5.41
C ASN A 23 -1.67 -6.36 5.48
N GLU A 24 -2.28 -6.41 6.67
CA GLU A 24 -3.60 -5.84 6.90
C GLU A 24 -3.54 -4.31 6.82
N ALA A 25 -2.58 -3.68 7.50
CA ALA A 25 -2.40 -2.24 7.48
C ALA A 25 -2.25 -1.69 6.05
N LEU A 26 -1.42 -2.33 5.21
CA LEU A 26 -1.21 -1.92 3.81
C LEU A 26 -2.51 -1.93 3.00
N GLN A 27 -3.41 -2.88 3.25
CA GLN A 27 -4.69 -2.98 2.55
C GLN A 27 -5.72 -1.97 3.08
N VAL A 28 -5.88 -1.91 4.39
CA VAL A 28 -6.88 -1.03 5.03
C VAL A 28 -6.54 0.45 4.79
N ILE A 29 -5.27 0.82 4.80
CA ILE A 29 -4.82 2.17 4.48
C ILE A 29 -5.18 2.54 3.03
N CYS A 30 -4.98 1.65 2.06
CA CYS A 30 -5.40 1.90 0.68
C CYS A 30 -6.92 2.03 0.55
N ALA A 31 -7.69 1.26 1.31
CA ALA A 31 -9.15 1.31 1.29
C ALA A 31 -9.72 2.68 1.73
N THR A 32 -8.94 3.52 2.42
CA THR A 32 -9.36 4.89 2.76
C THR A 32 -9.61 5.77 1.53
N LEU A 33 -9.03 5.42 0.38
CA LEU A 33 -9.30 6.09 -0.89
C LEU A 33 -10.74 5.91 -1.40
N LEU A 34 -11.50 4.95 -0.89
CA LEU A 34 -12.88 4.67 -1.32
C LEU A 34 -13.88 5.74 -0.88
N THR A 35 -13.52 6.60 0.06
CA THR A 35 -14.41 7.65 0.58
C THR A 35 -13.68 8.98 0.71
N SER A 36 -14.43 10.10 0.66
CA SER A 36 -13.95 11.44 0.99
C SER A 36 -14.02 11.73 2.50
N GLU A 37 -14.76 10.92 3.23
CA GLU A 37 -14.94 11.09 4.68
C GLU A 37 -13.67 10.72 5.44
N PRO A 38 -13.42 11.35 6.61
CA PRO A 38 -12.31 10.98 7.46
C PRO A 38 -12.44 9.55 7.98
N VAL A 39 -11.41 8.73 7.79
CA VAL A 39 -11.33 7.35 8.28
C VAL A 39 -10.22 7.25 9.30
N ARG A 40 -10.55 6.89 10.54
CA ARG A 40 -9.57 6.68 11.61
C ARG A 40 -9.21 5.21 11.74
N ILE A 41 -7.92 4.90 11.68
CA ILE A 41 -7.38 3.55 11.80
C ILE A 41 -6.41 3.52 12.98
N LYS A 42 -6.60 2.54 13.87
CA LYS A 42 -5.76 2.32 15.05
C LYS A 42 -4.93 1.05 14.90
N ASN A 43 -3.90 0.93 15.73
CA ASN A 43 -2.99 -0.21 15.77
C ASN A 43 -2.21 -0.39 14.44
N ILE A 44 -1.92 0.70 13.75
CA ILE A 44 -1.04 0.68 12.59
C ILE A 44 0.39 0.45 13.06
N PRO A 45 1.08 -0.61 12.58
CA PRO A 45 2.43 -0.91 13.00
C PRO A 45 3.43 0.11 12.42
N ASP A 46 4.42 0.49 13.23
CA ASP A 46 5.51 1.38 12.80
C ASP A 46 6.59 0.56 12.07
N ILE A 47 6.34 0.30 10.80
CA ILE A 47 7.19 -0.51 9.91
C ILE A 47 7.46 0.29 8.64
N SER A 48 8.66 0.18 8.07
CA SER A 48 9.08 0.96 6.90
C SER A 48 8.12 0.86 5.71
N ASP A 49 7.62 -0.34 5.39
CA ASP A 49 6.66 -0.54 4.29
C ASP A 49 5.35 0.22 4.52
N VAL A 50 4.84 0.18 5.76
CA VAL A 50 3.59 0.87 6.14
C VAL A 50 3.79 2.38 6.09
N ASN A 51 4.90 2.87 6.62
CA ASN A 51 5.23 4.30 6.57
C ASN A 51 5.41 4.80 5.13
N ASN A 52 6.00 3.99 4.26
CA ASN A 52 6.13 4.31 2.83
C ASN A 52 4.77 4.32 2.12
N GLN A 53 3.86 3.40 2.49
CA GLN A 53 2.50 3.40 1.96
C GLN A 53 1.72 4.66 2.38
N ILE A 54 1.87 5.08 3.65
CA ILE A 54 1.27 6.32 4.15
C ILE A 54 1.78 7.52 3.35
N ARG A 55 3.11 7.63 3.17
CA ARG A 55 3.71 8.70 2.35
C ARG A 55 3.22 8.69 0.91
N LEU A 56 3.05 7.50 0.31
CA LEU A 56 2.53 7.37 -1.04
C LEU A 56 1.09 7.91 -1.15
N LEU A 57 0.27 7.73 -0.11
CA LEU A 57 -1.07 8.32 -0.04
C LEU A 57 -1.03 9.84 0.17
N GLU A 58 -0.13 10.34 1.00
CA GLU A 58 0.08 11.79 1.17
C GLU A 58 0.48 12.45 -0.15
N ASP A 59 1.35 11.81 -0.93
CA ASP A 59 1.80 12.31 -2.23
C ASP A 59 0.65 12.44 -3.24
N VAL A 60 -0.34 11.55 -3.20
CA VAL A 60 -1.53 11.65 -4.06
C VAL A 60 -2.62 12.57 -3.50
N GLY A 61 -2.36 13.25 -2.39
CA GLY A 61 -3.26 14.26 -1.83
C GLY A 61 -4.12 13.82 -0.65
N VAL A 62 -3.92 12.60 -0.13
CA VAL A 62 -4.63 12.17 1.09
C VAL A 62 -4.10 12.94 2.29
N LYS A 63 -4.98 13.60 3.03
CA LYS A 63 -4.65 14.27 4.28
C LYS A 63 -4.47 13.22 5.38
N VAL A 64 -3.28 13.14 5.96
CA VAL A 64 -2.96 12.18 7.03
C VAL A 64 -2.69 12.91 8.32
N THR A 65 -3.47 12.61 9.35
CA THR A 65 -3.27 13.13 10.70
C THR A 65 -2.83 12.01 11.63
N ARG A 66 -1.66 12.17 12.25
CA ARG A 66 -1.16 11.25 13.27
C ARG A 66 -1.72 11.68 14.62
N ASN A 67 -2.69 10.94 15.16
CA ASN A 67 -3.33 11.24 16.44
C ASN A 67 -2.49 10.77 17.63
N ALA A 68 -1.85 9.60 17.49
CA ALA A 68 -0.97 8.98 18.49
C ALA A 68 -0.08 7.93 17.79
N PRO A 69 0.88 7.29 18.47
CA PRO A 69 1.58 6.15 17.91
C PRO A 69 0.62 5.05 17.44
N GLY A 70 0.68 4.68 16.17
CA GLY A 70 -0.21 3.69 15.55
C GLY A 70 -1.68 4.12 15.37
N ASP A 71 -2.01 5.40 15.58
CA ASP A 71 -3.36 5.94 15.44
C ASP A 71 -3.35 7.09 14.43
N PHE A 72 -4.00 6.89 13.29
CA PHE A 72 -4.01 7.83 12.17
C PHE A 72 -5.42 8.08 11.68
N THR A 73 -5.66 9.29 11.21
CA THR A 73 -6.86 9.67 10.45
C THR A 73 -6.45 9.99 9.03
N PHE A 74 -7.11 9.36 8.06
CA PHE A 74 -6.92 9.55 6.63
C PHE A 74 -8.15 10.23 6.06
N GLN A 75 -7.96 11.25 5.23
CA GLN A 75 -9.06 11.89 4.50
C GLN A 75 -8.65 12.10 3.05
N ALA A 76 -9.36 11.43 2.14
CA ALA A 76 -9.10 11.43 0.71
C ALA A 76 -10.18 12.27 -0.01
N ASP A 77 -10.40 13.51 0.42
CA ASP A 77 -11.36 14.45 -0.18
C ASP A 77 -10.85 15.01 -1.52
N GLU A 78 -9.55 15.26 -1.64
CA GLU A 78 -8.92 15.78 -2.84
C GLU A 78 -7.76 14.88 -3.27
N VAL A 79 -7.99 13.97 -4.22
CA VAL A 79 -6.96 13.07 -4.74
C VAL A 79 -6.47 13.57 -6.09
N ASN A 80 -5.16 13.78 -6.20
CA ASN A 80 -4.52 14.25 -7.43
C ASN A 80 -4.27 13.10 -8.41
N MET A 81 -5.24 12.83 -9.28
CA MET A 81 -5.16 11.78 -10.29
C MET A 81 -4.18 12.10 -11.43
N GLU A 82 -3.73 13.35 -11.60
CA GLU A 82 -2.67 13.71 -12.54
C GLU A 82 -1.31 13.28 -12.00
N TYR A 83 -1.07 13.48 -10.70
CA TYR A 83 0.16 13.02 -10.04
C TYR A 83 0.31 11.49 -10.10
N VAL A 84 -0.79 10.74 -10.01
CA VAL A 84 -0.78 9.26 -10.14
C VAL A 84 -0.18 8.80 -11.48
N GLN A 85 -0.23 9.63 -12.53
CA GLN A 85 0.34 9.32 -13.84
C GLN A 85 1.79 9.79 -14.00
N SER A 86 2.36 10.45 -12.99
CA SER A 86 3.72 10.97 -13.06
C SER A 86 4.78 9.88 -12.92
N ASP A 87 5.91 10.09 -13.60
CA ASP A 87 7.08 9.20 -13.46
C ASP A 87 7.57 9.12 -12.00
N GLU A 88 7.41 10.19 -11.23
CA GLU A 88 7.78 10.24 -9.82
C GLU A 88 6.92 9.27 -8.99
N PHE A 89 5.59 9.32 -9.14
CA PHE A 89 4.68 8.40 -8.46
C PHE A 89 4.99 6.95 -8.84
N LEU A 90 5.17 6.68 -10.13
CA LEU A 90 5.49 5.34 -10.63
C LEU A 90 6.82 4.83 -10.07
N ALA A 91 7.84 5.67 -10.01
CA ALA A 91 9.13 5.32 -9.41
C ALA A 91 9.02 5.00 -7.91
N ARG A 92 8.12 5.66 -7.18
CA ARG A 92 7.82 5.32 -5.79
C ARG A 92 7.08 3.99 -5.66
N CYS A 93 6.12 3.73 -6.53
CA CYS A 93 5.40 2.46 -6.59
C CYS A 93 6.34 1.26 -6.82
N THR A 94 7.39 1.42 -7.64
CA THR A 94 8.37 0.34 -7.88
C THR A 94 9.14 -0.07 -6.64
N LYS A 95 9.25 0.79 -5.64
CA LYS A 95 9.99 0.51 -4.38
C LYS A 95 9.13 -0.18 -3.34
N LEU A 96 7.82 -0.20 -3.51
CA LEU A 96 6.88 -0.69 -2.52
C LEU A 96 5.89 -1.68 -3.14
N ARG A 97 5.96 -2.95 -2.74
CA ARG A 97 5.00 -3.95 -3.25
C ARG A 97 3.55 -3.64 -2.86
N GLY A 98 3.33 -3.01 -1.71
CA GLY A 98 2.02 -2.59 -1.24
C GLY A 98 1.30 -1.61 -2.17
N SER A 99 2.03 -0.93 -3.05
CA SER A 99 1.45 0.02 -4.01
C SER A 99 0.38 -0.60 -4.92
N VAL A 100 0.48 -1.89 -5.21
CA VAL A 100 -0.52 -2.62 -6.00
C VAL A 100 -1.91 -2.60 -5.36
N MET A 101 -2.01 -2.42 -4.04
CA MET A 101 -3.28 -2.35 -3.32
C MET A 101 -4.07 -1.06 -3.62
N LEU A 102 -3.44 -0.07 -4.26
CA LEU A 102 -4.10 1.17 -4.71
C LEU A 102 -5.04 0.94 -5.90
N ILE A 103 -4.79 -0.09 -6.72
CA ILE A 103 -5.54 -0.34 -7.97
C ILE A 103 -7.05 -0.42 -7.69
N GLY A 104 -7.46 -1.30 -6.79
CA GLY A 104 -8.87 -1.53 -6.51
C GLY A 104 -9.62 -0.26 -6.08
N PRO A 105 -9.19 0.44 -5.02
CA PRO A 105 -9.81 1.69 -4.58
C PRO A 105 -9.79 2.80 -5.64
N MET A 106 -8.70 2.93 -6.40
CA MET A 106 -8.60 3.96 -7.44
C MET A 106 -9.58 3.69 -8.59
N ILE A 107 -9.65 2.47 -9.10
CA ILE A 107 -10.62 2.10 -10.14
C ILE A 107 -12.04 2.30 -9.62
N ALA A 108 -12.34 1.80 -8.43
CA ALA A 108 -13.69 1.86 -7.88
C ALA A 108 -14.21 3.28 -7.70
N ARG A 109 -13.35 4.24 -7.31
CA ARG A 109 -13.77 5.61 -7.03
C ARG A 109 -13.52 6.58 -8.19
N PHE A 110 -12.41 6.41 -8.90
CA PHE A 110 -11.97 7.39 -9.92
C PHE A 110 -12.08 6.84 -11.35
N GLY A 111 -12.48 5.56 -11.51
CA GLY A 111 -12.64 4.91 -12.81
C GLY A 111 -11.32 4.54 -13.49
N ARG A 112 -10.18 4.86 -12.89
CA ARG A 112 -8.85 4.58 -13.45
C ARG A 112 -7.80 4.41 -12.35
N ALA A 113 -6.78 3.62 -12.64
CA ALA A 113 -5.60 3.47 -11.79
C ALA A 113 -4.36 3.29 -12.65
N MET A 114 -3.23 3.76 -12.14
CA MET A 114 -1.93 3.57 -12.75
C MET A 114 -0.96 3.12 -11.66
N VAL A 115 -0.31 2.00 -11.85
CA VAL A 115 0.71 1.50 -10.93
C VAL A 115 1.85 0.88 -11.71
N ALA A 116 3.06 1.19 -11.27
CA ALA A 116 4.24 0.54 -11.83
C ALA A 116 4.31 -0.93 -11.39
N LYS A 117 5.06 -1.74 -12.13
CA LYS A 117 5.36 -3.11 -11.71
C LYS A 117 5.91 -3.10 -10.29
N PRO A 118 5.21 -3.70 -9.31
CA PRO A 118 5.58 -3.58 -7.92
C PRO A 118 6.94 -4.25 -7.65
N GLY A 119 7.81 -3.50 -6.98
CA GLY A 119 9.10 -3.97 -6.50
C GLY A 119 9.02 -4.65 -5.13
N GLY A 120 9.98 -4.33 -4.26
CA GLY A 120 10.13 -4.87 -2.93
C GLY A 120 11.08 -6.06 -2.87
N ASP A 121 11.06 -6.82 -1.76
CA ASP A 121 11.98 -7.92 -1.50
C ASP A 121 11.93 -9.01 -2.56
N LYS A 122 13.09 -9.47 -2.99
CA LYS A 122 13.24 -10.57 -3.95
C LYS A 122 13.03 -11.94 -3.28
N ILE A 123 11.79 -12.23 -2.89
CA ILE A 123 11.40 -13.48 -2.23
C ILE A 123 10.90 -14.54 -3.23
N GLY A 124 11.01 -14.28 -4.54
CA GLY A 124 10.49 -15.13 -5.58
C GLY A 124 9.30 -14.53 -6.34
N ARG A 125 8.79 -15.28 -7.32
CA ARG A 125 7.71 -14.84 -8.20
C ARG A 125 6.38 -14.80 -7.44
N ARG A 126 5.79 -13.62 -7.33
CA ARG A 126 4.47 -13.41 -6.74
C ARG A 126 3.52 -12.91 -7.82
N ARG A 127 2.63 -13.78 -8.25
CA ARG A 127 1.68 -13.51 -9.32
C ARG A 127 0.56 -12.59 -8.83
N LEU A 128 0.10 -11.70 -9.71
CA LEU A 128 -1.04 -10.79 -9.50
C LEU A 128 -2.17 -11.11 -10.50
N ASP A 129 -1.98 -12.10 -11.36
CA ASP A 129 -2.86 -12.43 -12.48
C ASP A 129 -4.31 -12.64 -12.03
N THR A 130 -4.53 -13.27 -10.88
CA THR A 130 -5.87 -13.53 -10.36
C THR A 130 -6.61 -12.24 -9.98
N HIS A 131 -5.89 -11.24 -9.47
CA HIS A 131 -6.46 -9.92 -9.17
C HIS A 131 -6.84 -9.20 -10.47
N PHE A 132 -5.95 -9.17 -11.44
CA PHE A 132 -6.21 -8.54 -12.74
C PHE A 132 -7.35 -9.23 -13.49
N LEU A 133 -7.38 -10.55 -13.53
CA LEU A 133 -8.49 -11.31 -14.12
C LEU A 133 -9.83 -11.02 -13.42
N GLY A 134 -9.81 -10.86 -12.09
CA GLY A 134 -11.01 -10.50 -11.32
C GLY A 134 -11.53 -9.12 -11.70
N ILE A 135 -10.65 -8.13 -11.73
CA ILE A 135 -10.97 -6.75 -12.07
C ILE A 135 -11.45 -6.65 -13.53
N GLN A 136 -10.79 -7.36 -14.47
CA GLN A 136 -11.24 -7.44 -15.88
C GLN A 136 -12.64 -8.04 -16.02
N LYS A 137 -12.96 -9.08 -15.26
CA LYS A 137 -14.31 -9.66 -15.26
C LYS A 137 -15.38 -8.70 -14.71
N LEU A 138 -14.97 -7.72 -13.92
CA LEU A 138 -15.82 -6.62 -13.45
C LEU A 138 -15.93 -5.46 -14.45
N GLY A 139 -15.25 -5.56 -15.60
CA GLY A 139 -15.38 -4.62 -16.71
C GLY A 139 -14.19 -3.69 -16.92
N ALA A 140 -13.16 -3.74 -16.09
CA ALA A 140 -11.97 -2.92 -16.29
C ALA A 140 -11.15 -3.38 -17.51
N LYS A 141 -10.52 -2.42 -18.18
CA LYS A 141 -9.58 -2.66 -19.26
C LYS A 141 -8.16 -2.48 -18.72
N PHE A 142 -7.23 -3.23 -19.24
CA PHE A 142 -5.82 -3.12 -18.87
C PHE A 142 -4.99 -2.84 -20.09
N ASP A 143 -4.21 -1.76 -20.03
CA ASP A 143 -3.14 -1.47 -20.96
C ASP A 143 -1.80 -1.68 -20.25
N TYR A 144 -0.87 -2.29 -20.95
CA TYR A 144 0.48 -2.54 -20.47
C TYR A 144 1.47 -1.67 -21.22
N ASP A 145 2.02 -0.66 -20.57
CA ASP A 145 3.10 0.15 -21.16
C ASP A 145 4.43 -0.60 -21.05
N ILE A 146 4.94 -1.06 -22.19
CA ILE A 146 6.21 -1.81 -22.29
C ILE A 146 7.41 -0.95 -21.85
N ARG A 147 7.31 0.38 -21.95
CA ARG A 147 8.41 1.31 -21.62
C ARG A 147 8.73 1.39 -20.13
N GLY A 148 7.76 1.17 -19.26
CA GLY A 148 7.93 1.31 -17.80
C GLY A 148 7.38 0.16 -16.97
N GLY A 149 6.70 -0.82 -17.56
CA GLY A 149 5.99 -1.86 -16.79
C GLY A 149 4.82 -1.30 -15.99
N VAL A 150 4.15 -0.30 -16.56
CA VAL A 150 3.00 0.42 -15.98
C VAL A 150 1.72 -0.21 -16.47
N TYR A 151 0.73 -0.30 -15.60
CA TYR A 151 -0.62 -0.76 -15.92
C TYR A 151 -1.55 0.45 -15.91
N GLU A 152 -2.14 0.76 -17.06
CA GLU A 152 -3.24 1.71 -17.22
C GLU A 152 -4.55 0.97 -17.38
N ASP A 153 -5.61 1.63 -16.97
CA ASP A 153 -6.98 1.16 -17.13
C ASP A 153 -7.77 2.07 -18.09
#